data_c26da1c32e05c53b6296f70b975c300e
#
_entry.id   c26da1c32e05c53b6296f70b975c300e
#
_cell.length_a   1.000
_cell.length_b   1.000
_cell.length_c   1.000
_cell.angle_alpha   90.00
_cell.angle_beta   90.00
_cell.angle_gamma   90.00
#
_symmetry.space_group_name_H-M   'P 1'
#
loop_
_entity.id
_entity.type
_entity.pdbx_description
1 polymer ?
#
loop_
_entity_poly.entity_id
_entity_poly.type
_entity_poly.pdbx_seq_one_letter_code
_entity_poly.pdbx_strand_id
1 'polypeptide(L)'
;MGGGTPSTNNDAYWDGDIDWYSPAELGEQVYADRSVRRITQAGYDSCSAILLPAGKTILFTSRAGIGNTAILRRSACTNQGFQSLVVNDDTDVYFVYSMTDRIKKFAEQKASGSTFLEISGKGLAAGEFVFPSKDEQTAIGSMFKQLDHLITLHQREPRFADTG
;
A
#
# COMPACT_ATOMS: atom_id res chain seq x y z
N MET A 1 -2.61 8.96 -4.17
CA MET A 1 -3.30 9.67 -3.07
C MET A 1 -2.41 9.69 -1.84
N GLY A 2 -2.18 10.88 -1.27
CA GLY A 2 -1.42 11.09 -0.03
C GLY A 2 -2.26 10.88 1.22
N GLY A 3 -1.67 11.11 2.37
CA GLY A 3 -2.31 10.97 3.67
C GLY A 3 -2.10 12.16 4.59
N GLY A 4 -2.58 12.05 5.81
CA GLY A 4 -2.49 13.06 6.85
C GLY A 4 -2.37 12.45 8.24
N THR A 5 -1.90 13.25 9.18
CA THR A 5 -1.69 12.83 10.57
C THR A 5 -2.45 13.76 11.50
N PRO A 6 -3.37 13.25 12.32
CA PRO A 6 -3.97 14.03 13.40
C PRO A 6 -2.91 14.48 14.40
N SER A 7 -3.19 15.55 15.15
CA SER A 7 -2.29 15.98 16.22
C SER A 7 -2.02 14.84 17.19
N THR A 8 -0.75 14.51 17.40
CA THR A 8 -0.33 13.47 18.33
C THR A 8 -0.49 13.85 19.80
N ASN A 9 -0.67 15.14 20.08
CA ASN A 9 -0.87 15.68 21.42
C ASN A 9 -2.34 15.69 21.86
N ASN A 10 -3.25 15.18 21.04
CA ASN A 10 -4.67 15.09 21.37
C ASN A 10 -5.14 13.64 21.36
N ASP A 11 -5.23 13.05 22.54
CA ASP A 11 -5.62 11.66 22.73
C ASP A 11 -7.01 11.34 22.16
N ALA A 12 -7.91 12.34 22.09
CA ALA A 12 -9.24 12.15 21.51
C ALA A 12 -9.25 11.83 20.01
N TYR A 13 -8.13 12.01 19.32
CA TYR A 13 -7.99 11.71 17.90
C TYR A 13 -7.53 10.28 17.61
N TRP A 14 -7.11 9.54 18.64
CA TRP A 14 -6.49 8.25 18.52
C TRP A 14 -7.32 7.12 19.15
N ASP A 15 -6.91 5.88 18.88
CA ASP A 15 -7.52 4.65 19.40
C ASP A 15 -9.02 4.46 19.05
N GLY A 16 -9.42 4.98 17.88
CA GLY A 16 -10.76 4.80 17.33
C GLY A 16 -10.91 3.56 16.45
N ASP A 17 -11.83 3.64 15.49
CA ASP A 17 -12.21 2.52 14.62
C ASP A 17 -11.65 2.61 13.20
N ILE A 18 -11.02 3.72 12.82
CA ILE A 18 -10.45 3.94 11.49
C ILE A 18 -9.00 3.52 11.49
N ASP A 19 -8.67 2.51 10.68
CA ASP A 19 -7.29 2.08 10.48
C ASP A 19 -6.44 3.22 9.89
N TRP A 20 -5.22 3.41 10.41
CA TRP A 20 -4.30 4.46 10.00
C TRP A 20 -2.87 3.92 9.95
N TYR A 21 -2.33 3.82 8.74
CA TYR A 21 -1.04 3.20 8.49
C TYR A 21 0.10 4.22 8.48
N SER A 22 1.26 3.76 8.97
CA SER A 22 2.57 4.38 8.77
C SER A 22 3.45 3.50 7.88
N PRO A 23 4.48 4.04 7.19
CA PRO A 23 5.33 3.25 6.29
C PRO A 23 6.02 2.06 6.94
N ALA A 24 6.35 2.15 8.23
CA ALA A 24 7.01 1.08 8.98
C ALA A 24 6.16 -0.20 9.12
N GLU A 25 4.85 -0.11 8.88
CA GLU A 25 3.94 -1.24 8.97
C GLU A 25 3.91 -2.08 7.69
N LEU A 26 4.50 -1.60 6.60
CA LEU A 26 4.60 -2.34 5.35
C LEU A 26 5.94 -3.08 5.27
N GLY A 27 5.85 -4.40 5.11
CA GLY A 27 6.97 -5.31 4.88
C GLY A 27 6.75 -6.15 3.62
N GLU A 28 6.86 -7.46 3.76
CA GLU A 28 6.70 -8.41 2.65
C GLU A 28 5.25 -8.92 2.46
N GLN A 29 4.32 -8.49 3.30
CA GLN A 29 2.93 -8.92 3.21
C GLN A 29 2.25 -8.39 1.94
N VAL A 30 1.45 -9.24 1.30
CA VAL A 30 0.62 -8.85 0.15
C VAL A 30 -0.55 -7.96 0.57
N TYR A 31 -1.13 -8.23 1.74
CA TYR A 31 -2.34 -7.57 2.23
C TYR A 31 -2.11 -6.81 3.53
N ALA A 32 -2.78 -5.66 3.64
CA ALA A 32 -2.92 -4.89 4.86
C ALA A 32 -4.32 -5.13 5.45
N ASP A 33 -4.39 -5.86 6.56
CA ASP A 33 -5.64 -6.27 7.21
C ASP A 33 -6.05 -5.33 8.34
N ARG A 34 -5.09 -4.90 9.14
CA ARG A 34 -5.26 -4.00 10.28
C ARG A 34 -4.01 -3.15 10.49
N SER A 35 -4.21 -1.89 10.86
CA SER A 35 -3.11 -1.03 11.28
C SER A 35 -2.80 -1.19 12.77
N VAL A 36 -1.57 -0.85 13.15
CA VAL A 36 -1.14 -0.81 14.55
C VAL A 36 -1.85 0.32 15.29
N ARG A 37 -1.89 1.52 14.68
CA ARG A 37 -2.60 2.69 15.22
C ARG A 37 -3.89 2.92 14.46
N ARG A 38 -4.87 3.44 15.18
CA ARG A 38 -6.17 3.81 14.62
C ARG A 38 -6.53 5.22 15.03
N ILE A 39 -7.38 5.87 14.26
CA ILE A 39 -7.87 7.21 14.56
C ILE A 39 -9.38 7.20 14.76
N THR A 40 -9.86 8.18 15.51
CA THR A 40 -11.28 8.43 15.69
C THR A 40 -11.84 9.22 14.51
N GLN A 41 -13.16 9.35 14.41
CA GLN A 41 -13.78 10.24 13.44
C GLN A 41 -13.31 11.69 13.64
N ALA A 42 -13.18 12.14 14.89
CA ALA A 42 -12.65 13.47 15.20
C ALA A 42 -11.18 13.62 14.72
N GLY A 43 -10.37 12.59 14.86
CA GLY A 43 -9.02 12.57 14.32
C GLY A 43 -9.01 12.65 12.79
N TYR A 44 -9.87 11.91 12.12
CA TYR A 44 -10.03 11.95 10.67
C TYR A 44 -10.43 13.36 10.20
N ASP A 45 -11.41 13.97 10.83
CA ASP A 45 -11.92 15.31 10.49
C ASP A 45 -10.92 16.43 10.78
N SER A 46 -9.94 16.18 11.66
CA SER A 46 -8.94 17.17 12.09
C SER A 46 -7.75 17.32 11.14
N CYS A 47 -7.59 16.45 10.16
CA CYS A 47 -6.40 16.41 9.31
C CYS A 47 -6.75 16.16 7.84
N SER A 48 -5.72 16.14 6.98
CA SER A 48 -5.85 15.89 5.55
C SER A 48 -5.85 14.39 5.17
N ALA A 49 -6.12 13.50 6.13
CA ALA A 49 -6.23 12.08 5.86
C ALA A 49 -7.41 11.79 4.90
N ILE A 50 -7.20 10.82 4.03
CA ILE A 50 -8.21 10.37 3.06
C ILE A 50 -8.54 8.93 3.40
N LEU A 51 -9.84 8.59 3.49
CA LEU A 51 -10.27 7.23 3.67
C LEU A 51 -10.19 6.48 2.33
N LEU A 52 -9.20 5.62 2.22
CA LEU A 52 -8.92 4.84 1.02
C LEU A 52 -9.80 3.58 0.98
N PRO A 53 -10.39 3.23 -0.19
CA PRO A 53 -11.35 2.12 -0.27
C PRO A 53 -10.67 0.75 -0.19
N ALA A 54 -11.30 -0.16 0.54
CA ALA A 54 -10.91 -1.57 0.61
C ALA A 54 -10.97 -2.25 -0.77
N GLY A 55 -10.06 -3.18 -1.04
CA GLY A 55 -10.06 -4.01 -2.25
C GLY A 55 -9.69 -3.29 -3.55
N LYS A 56 -9.57 -1.97 -3.53
CA LYS A 56 -9.22 -1.12 -4.69
C LYS A 56 -7.94 -0.33 -4.48
N THR A 57 -7.36 -0.36 -3.28
CA THR A 57 -6.19 0.44 -2.94
C THR A 57 -4.98 -0.43 -2.76
N ILE A 58 -3.88 -0.01 -3.39
CA ILE A 58 -2.53 -0.47 -3.09
C ILE A 58 -1.85 0.64 -2.31
N LEU A 59 -1.55 0.40 -1.04
CA LEU A 59 -0.69 1.28 -0.27
C LEU A 59 0.69 1.31 -0.94
N PHE A 60 1.24 2.50 -1.11
CA PHE A 60 2.54 2.70 -1.74
C PHE A 60 3.32 3.75 -0.96
N THR A 61 4.44 3.37 -0.35
CA THR A 61 5.26 4.29 0.42
C THR A 61 6.00 5.25 -0.49
N SER A 62 5.94 6.56 -0.17
CA SER A 62 6.57 7.63 -0.95
C SER A 62 7.90 8.09 -0.40
N ARG A 63 8.22 7.73 0.86
CA ARG A 63 9.45 8.06 1.58
C ARG A 63 9.77 6.99 2.61
N ALA A 64 10.92 7.08 3.27
CA ALA A 64 11.42 6.07 4.23
C ALA A 64 11.46 4.64 3.64
N GLY A 65 11.92 4.56 2.38
CA GLY A 65 11.84 3.37 1.55
C GLY A 65 10.69 3.49 0.55
N ILE A 66 10.97 3.99 -0.67
CA ILE A 66 9.97 4.16 -1.72
C ILE A 66 9.51 2.80 -2.24
N GLY A 67 8.20 2.64 -2.38
CA GLY A 67 7.59 1.51 -3.08
C GLY A 67 7.42 0.23 -2.26
N ASN A 68 7.36 0.31 -0.93
CA ASN A 68 6.77 -0.75 -0.12
C ASN A 68 5.26 -0.72 -0.30
N THR A 69 4.66 -1.88 -0.52
CA THR A 69 3.26 -1.98 -0.96
C THR A 69 2.48 -3.05 -0.21
N ALA A 70 1.17 -2.83 -0.09
CA ALA A 70 0.21 -3.85 0.31
C ALA A 70 -1.19 -3.49 -0.22
N ILE A 71 -2.00 -4.49 -0.52
CA ILE A 71 -3.41 -4.30 -0.92
C ILE A 71 -4.25 -4.13 0.34
N LEU A 72 -5.04 -3.06 0.43
CA LEU A 72 -5.98 -2.85 1.53
C LEU A 72 -7.15 -3.86 1.48
N ARG A 73 -7.33 -4.62 2.56
CA ARG A 73 -8.54 -5.43 2.77
C ARG A 73 -9.66 -4.70 3.50
N ARG A 74 -9.32 -3.64 4.20
CA ARG A 74 -10.26 -2.77 4.92
C ARG A 74 -9.97 -1.33 4.54
N SER A 75 -10.99 -0.49 4.48
CA SER A 75 -10.81 0.95 4.26
C SER A 75 -9.95 1.54 5.37
N ALA A 76 -9.00 2.38 5.00
CA ALA A 76 -8.00 2.90 5.92
C ALA A 76 -7.49 4.28 5.47
N CYS A 77 -6.92 5.00 6.42
CA CYS A 77 -6.13 6.21 6.19
C CYS A 77 -4.63 5.90 6.27
N THR A 78 -3.81 6.84 5.86
CA THR A 78 -2.35 6.79 5.98
C THR A 78 -1.78 8.11 6.48
N ASN A 79 -0.56 8.08 6.97
CA ASN A 79 0.20 9.31 7.17
C ASN A 79 0.71 9.88 5.83
N GLN A 80 1.49 10.96 5.87
CA GLN A 80 2.04 11.65 4.70
C GLN A 80 3.14 10.85 3.97
N GLY A 81 3.59 9.73 4.51
CA GLY A 81 4.63 8.88 3.93
C GLY A 81 4.15 7.97 2.80
N PHE A 82 2.93 8.16 2.32
CA PHE A 82 2.33 7.37 1.25
C PHE A 82 1.88 8.22 0.07
N GLN A 83 1.94 7.61 -1.12
CA GLN A 83 1.23 8.02 -2.32
C GLN A 83 0.49 6.79 -2.88
N SER A 84 -0.59 6.41 -2.22
CA SER A 84 -1.32 5.18 -2.50
C SER A 84 -2.01 5.22 -3.86
N LEU A 85 -2.10 4.05 -4.50
CA LEU A 85 -2.72 3.84 -5.79
C LEU A 85 -4.14 3.33 -5.58
N VAL A 86 -5.13 4.03 -6.11
CA VAL A 86 -6.53 3.57 -6.11
C VAL A 86 -6.90 3.24 -7.54
N VAL A 87 -7.23 1.97 -7.79
CA VAL A 87 -7.58 1.52 -9.14
C VAL A 87 -9.02 1.86 -9.50
N ASN A 88 -9.26 2.06 -10.80
CA ASN A 88 -10.60 2.26 -11.36
C ASN A 88 -11.36 0.92 -11.44
N ASP A 89 -12.66 0.99 -11.73
CA ASP A 89 -13.52 -0.21 -11.83
C ASP A 89 -13.16 -1.12 -13.02
N ASP A 90 -12.57 -0.56 -14.06
CA ASP A 90 -12.08 -1.28 -15.25
C ASP A 90 -10.65 -1.82 -15.09
N THR A 91 -10.06 -1.72 -13.90
CA THR A 91 -8.69 -2.13 -13.62
C THR A 91 -8.67 -3.19 -12.51
N ASP A 92 -7.91 -4.26 -12.72
CA ASP A 92 -7.72 -5.31 -11.72
C ASP A 92 -6.63 -4.90 -10.71
N VAL A 93 -6.98 -4.88 -9.42
CA VAL A 93 -6.06 -4.44 -8.36
C VAL A 93 -4.85 -5.36 -8.22
N TYR A 94 -5.03 -6.68 -8.39
CA TYR A 94 -3.91 -7.61 -8.24
C TYR A 94 -2.97 -7.55 -9.45
N PHE A 95 -3.51 -7.28 -10.64
CA PHE A 95 -2.70 -6.99 -11.82
C PHE A 95 -1.78 -5.78 -11.57
N VAL A 96 -2.34 -4.67 -11.08
CA VAL A 96 -1.53 -3.47 -10.75
C VAL A 96 -0.54 -3.78 -9.63
N TYR A 97 -0.94 -4.54 -8.61
CA TYR A 97 -0.04 -4.99 -7.55
C TYR A 97 1.14 -5.79 -8.11
N SER A 98 0.92 -6.67 -9.08
CA SER A 98 1.99 -7.43 -9.73
C SER A 98 2.99 -6.55 -10.50
N MET A 99 2.62 -5.31 -10.83
CA MET A 99 3.47 -4.32 -11.50
C MET A 99 4.23 -3.39 -10.55
N THR A 100 4.05 -3.52 -9.25
CA THR A 100 4.57 -2.54 -8.27
C THR A 100 6.09 -2.39 -8.30
N ASP A 101 6.84 -3.41 -8.68
CA ASP A 101 8.29 -3.29 -8.90
C ASP A 101 8.65 -2.33 -10.04
N ARG A 102 7.86 -2.33 -11.12
CA ARG A 102 8.04 -1.40 -12.24
C ARG A 102 7.67 0.02 -11.83
N ILE A 103 6.58 0.16 -11.07
CA ILE A 103 6.13 1.45 -10.54
C ILE A 103 7.15 2.00 -9.55
N LYS A 104 7.72 1.15 -8.69
CA LYS A 104 8.79 1.51 -7.76
C LYS A 104 10.02 2.03 -8.49
N LYS A 105 10.51 1.31 -9.50
CA LYS A 105 11.67 1.77 -10.31
C LYS A 105 11.42 3.15 -10.94
N PHE A 106 10.23 3.37 -11.48
CA PHE A 106 9.84 4.68 -12.00
C PHE A 106 9.84 5.74 -10.89
N ALA A 107 9.23 5.45 -9.74
CA ALA A 107 9.14 6.36 -8.61
C ALA A 107 10.53 6.74 -8.07
N GLU A 108 11.45 5.78 -7.94
CA GLU A 108 12.83 6.01 -7.50
C GLU A 108 13.61 6.91 -8.47
N GLN A 109 13.39 6.75 -9.79
CA GLN A 109 14.01 7.61 -10.82
C GLN A 109 13.47 9.04 -10.79
N LYS A 110 12.23 9.24 -10.37
CA LYS A 110 11.57 10.56 -10.30
C LYS A 110 11.65 11.20 -8.92
N ALA A 111 12.05 10.43 -7.90
CA ALA A 111 12.20 10.94 -6.55
C ALA A 111 13.24 12.05 -6.46
N SER A 112 13.01 12.98 -5.56
CA SER A 112 13.91 14.11 -5.30
C SER A 112 14.11 14.29 -3.80
N GLY A 113 15.17 14.97 -3.44
CA GLY A 113 15.57 15.25 -2.06
C GLY A 113 17.06 15.09 -1.87
N SER A 114 17.66 15.97 -1.08
CA SER A 114 19.13 15.95 -0.83
C SER A 114 19.52 14.98 0.28
N THR A 115 18.66 14.82 1.29
CA THR A 115 18.93 13.98 2.47
C THR A 115 18.07 12.71 2.46
N PHE A 116 16.81 12.86 2.08
CA PHE A 116 15.85 11.75 1.96
C PHE A 116 15.13 11.85 0.62
N LEU A 117 15.14 10.75 -0.13
CA LEU A 117 14.39 10.66 -1.38
C LEU A 117 12.90 10.51 -1.09
N GLU A 118 12.10 11.30 -1.79
CA GLU A 118 10.64 11.25 -1.75
C GLU A 118 10.06 11.42 -3.14
N ILE A 119 9.04 10.63 -3.47
CA ILE A 119 8.24 10.81 -4.68
C ILE A 119 6.97 11.58 -4.33
N SER A 120 6.74 12.70 -5.00
CA SER A 120 5.50 13.46 -4.84
C SER A 120 4.33 12.77 -5.56
N GLY A 121 3.09 13.08 -5.15
CA GLY A 121 1.91 12.58 -5.82
C GLY A 121 1.87 12.98 -7.30
N LYS A 122 2.27 14.22 -7.64
CA LYS A 122 2.38 14.69 -9.02
C LYS A 122 3.47 13.93 -9.80
N GLY A 123 4.61 13.68 -9.16
CA GLY A 123 5.70 12.91 -9.77
C GLY A 123 5.28 11.47 -10.06
N LEU A 124 4.59 10.82 -9.14
CA LEU A 124 4.10 9.46 -9.34
C LEU A 124 2.99 9.40 -10.40
N ALA A 125 2.09 10.38 -10.41
CA ALA A 125 1.00 10.46 -11.39
C ALA A 125 1.47 10.72 -12.83
N ALA A 126 2.70 11.19 -13.02
CA ALA A 126 3.30 11.37 -14.35
C ALA A 126 3.79 10.04 -14.97
N GLY A 127 3.72 8.93 -14.24
CA GLY A 127 4.08 7.62 -14.77
C GLY A 127 3.07 7.12 -15.79
N GLU A 128 3.55 6.66 -16.93
CA GLU A 128 2.74 6.06 -17.98
C GLU A 128 3.01 4.55 -18.05
N PHE A 129 1.96 3.76 -17.89
CA PHE A 129 2.02 2.30 -17.93
C PHE A 129 0.97 1.77 -18.89
N VAL A 130 1.38 0.86 -19.76
CA VAL A 130 0.47 0.19 -20.70
C VAL A 130 -0.19 -0.97 -20.01
N PHE A 131 -1.52 -1.00 -20.06
CA PHE A 131 -2.34 -2.07 -19.52
C PHE A 131 -2.97 -2.88 -20.65
N PRO A 132 -3.07 -4.21 -20.51
CA PRO A 132 -3.84 -5.04 -21.41
C PRO A 132 -5.35 -4.85 -21.17
N SER A 133 -6.18 -5.60 -21.90
CA SER A 133 -7.62 -5.63 -21.65
C SER A 133 -7.96 -6.04 -20.23
N LYS A 134 -9.15 -5.68 -19.73
CA LYS A 134 -9.61 -6.04 -18.37
C LYS A 134 -9.57 -7.54 -18.13
N ASP A 135 -9.97 -8.34 -19.12
CA ASP A 135 -9.99 -9.79 -19.00
C ASP A 135 -8.57 -10.36 -18.86
N GLU A 136 -7.62 -9.83 -19.62
CA GLU A 136 -6.20 -10.21 -19.50
C GLU A 136 -5.61 -9.74 -18.15
N GLN A 137 -5.94 -8.53 -17.69
CA GLN A 137 -5.54 -8.08 -16.36
C GLN A 137 -6.03 -9.04 -15.28
N THR A 138 -7.30 -9.44 -15.37
CA THR A 138 -7.91 -10.37 -14.40
C THR A 138 -7.24 -11.75 -14.43
N ALA A 139 -6.94 -12.26 -15.62
CA ALA A 139 -6.23 -13.53 -15.78
C ALA A 139 -4.81 -13.47 -15.19
N ILE A 140 -4.06 -12.43 -15.50
CA ILE A 140 -2.70 -12.20 -14.98
C ILE A 140 -2.73 -12.01 -13.47
N GLY A 141 -3.61 -11.16 -12.97
CA GLY A 141 -3.77 -10.91 -11.53
C GLY A 141 -4.11 -12.17 -10.75
N SER A 142 -5.02 -12.99 -11.27
CA SER A 142 -5.39 -14.30 -10.67
C SER A 142 -4.20 -15.26 -10.63
N MET A 143 -3.40 -15.32 -11.69
CA MET A 143 -2.20 -16.17 -11.72
C MET A 143 -1.20 -15.75 -10.63
N PHE A 144 -0.86 -14.47 -10.53
CA PHE A 144 0.05 -13.97 -9.51
C PHE A 144 -0.50 -14.16 -8.10
N LYS A 145 -1.79 -13.96 -7.90
CA LYS A 145 -2.45 -14.20 -6.61
C LYS A 145 -2.32 -15.67 -6.17
N GLN A 146 -2.46 -16.61 -7.09
CA GLN A 146 -2.27 -18.03 -6.81
C GLN A 146 -0.81 -18.35 -6.46
N LEU A 147 0.15 -17.78 -7.20
CA LEU A 147 1.58 -17.97 -6.93
C LEU A 147 1.96 -17.41 -5.56
N ASP A 148 1.53 -16.20 -5.22
CA ASP A 148 1.80 -15.60 -3.91
C ASP A 148 1.18 -16.42 -2.77
N HIS A 149 0.01 -17.00 -2.98
CA HIS A 149 -0.63 -17.89 -2.02
C HIS A 149 0.20 -19.17 -1.80
N LEU A 150 0.67 -19.80 -2.87
CA LEU A 150 1.52 -21.00 -2.79
C LEU A 150 2.85 -20.70 -2.09
N ILE A 151 3.49 -19.58 -2.40
CA ILE A 151 4.72 -19.14 -1.74
C ILE A 151 4.48 -18.97 -0.23
N THR A 152 3.38 -18.31 0.14
CA THR A 152 3.04 -18.09 1.56
C THR A 152 2.79 -19.40 2.29
N LEU A 153 2.11 -20.37 1.67
CA LEU A 153 1.89 -21.71 2.24
C LEU A 153 3.22 -22.43 2.46
N HIS A 154 4.09 -22.43 1.46
CA HIS A 154 5.38 -23.10 1.54
C HIS A 154 6.29 -22.48 2.62
N GLN A 155 6.24 -21.16 2.80
CA GLN A 155 6.99 -20.48 3.88
C GLN A 155 6.47 -20.80 5.29
N ARG A 156 5.20 -21.23 5.41
CA ARG A 156 4.57 -21.61 6.69
C ARG A 156 4.78 -23.08 7.05
N GLU A 157 5.21 -23.92 6.10
CA GLU A 157 5.55 -25.30 6.42
C GLU A 157 6.75 -25.33 7.36
N PRO A 158 6.64 -26.06 8.52
CA PRO A 158 7.77 -26.21 9.41
C PRO A 158 8.88 -26.93 8.65
N ARG A 159 10.06 -26.31 8.57
CA ARG A 159 11.27 -27.03 8.13
C ARG A 159 11.48 -28.12 9.15
N PHE A 160 11.19 -29.36 8.77
CA PHE A 160 11.63 -30.50 9.55
C PHE A 160 13.15 -30.41 9.60
N ALA A 161 13.67 -30.14 10.81
CA ALA A 161 15.09 -30.22 11.04
C ALA A 161 15.49 -31.68 10.75
N ASP A 162 16.37 -31.86 9.76
CA ASP A 162 17.08 -33.10 9.55
C ASP A 162 17.85 -33.40 10.85
N THR A 163 17.25 -34.21 11.70
CA THR A 163 17.96 -34.87 12.81
C THR A 163 18.57 -36.12 12.20
N GLY A 164 19.78 -35.96 11.63
CA GLY A 164 20.69 -37.03 11.33
C GLY A 164 21.79 -37.06 12.42
#